data_d76232dcf103970a986f4fce011e537c
#
_entry.id   d76232dcf103970a986f4fce011e537c
#
_cell.length_a   1.000
_cell.length_b   1.000
_cell.length_c   1.000
_cell.angle_alpha   90.00
_cell.angle_beta   90.00
_cell.angle_gamma   90.00
#
_symmetry.space_group_name_H-M   'P 1'
#
loop_
_entity.id
_entity.type
_entity.pdbx_description
1 polymer ?
#
loop_
_entity_poly.entity_id
_entity_poly.type
_entity_poly.pdbx_seq_one_letter_code
_entity_poly.pdbx_strand_id
1 'polypeptide(L)'
;GGFGVGPIEQIFSGMLAVEVAAEIGVVCGRNDVLRERLNRVAASPRHRVTIIGFTEAIDELMAAADVVISKPGGLTSAEVLCCGGAMLIVNPIPGQESRNADFLLENGAAVKVGHLATLQYKLNALLSSPRRLAQLKANAWRIARPQAAYDVAAKVLAMLDRSPRRTRPRRSP
;
A
#
# COMPACT_ATOMS: atom_id res chain seq x y z
N GLY A 1 -4.73 4.34 -4.98
CA GLY A 1 -4.31 4.47 -6.38
C GLY A 1 -4.45 5.90 -6.89
N GLY A 2 -3.77 6.24 -7.99
CA GLY A 2 -3.64 7.62 -8.49
C GLY A 2 -4.93 8.37 -8.85
N PHE A 3 -6.08 7.72 -8.79
CA PHE A 3 -7.38 8.33 -9.08
C PHE A 3 -8.28 8.53 -7.85
N GLY A 4 -7.83 8.20 -6.64
CA GLY A 4 -8.64 8.38 -5.43
C GLY A 4 -10.00 7.66 -5.50
N VAL A 5 -10.01 6.41 -5.98
CA VAL A 5 -11.25 5.62 -6.14
C VAL A 5 -11.46 4.71 -4.93
N GLY A 6 -12.68 4.72 -4.41
CA GLY A 6 -13.11 3.88 -3.28
C GLY A 6 -13.86 4.69 -2.22
N PRO A 7 -14.27 4.09 -1.11
CA PRO A 7 -15.01 4.74 -0.03
C PRO A 7 -14.09 5.57 0.89
N ILE A 8 -13.29 6.48 0.30
CA ILE A 8 -12.22 7.21 1.02
C ILE A 8 -12.81 8.08 2.13
N GLU A 9 -13.97 8.71 1.90
CA GLU A 9 -14.65 9.53 2.91
C GLU A 9 -15.05 8.71 4.15
N GLN A 10 -15.53 7.46 3.96
CA GLN A 10 -15.87 6.56 5.06
C GLN A 10 -14.61 6.08 5.81
N ILE A 11 -13.54 5.77 5.06
CA ILE A 11 -12.25 5.41 5.65
C ILE A 11 -11.72 6.58 6.48
N PHE A 12 -11.75 7.79 5.93
CA PHE A 12 -11.30 9.00 6.60
C PHE A 12 -12.11 9.28 7.88
N SER A 13 -13.44 9.17 7.83
CA SER A 13 -14.29 9.31 9.01
C SER A 13 -13.94 8.28 10.09
N GLY A 14 -13.66 7.03 9.70
CA GLY A 14 -13.21 6.00 10.63
C GLY A 14 -11.83 6.28 11.24
N MET A 15 -10.93 6.94 10.49
CA MET A 15 -9.62 7.37 11.00
C MET A 15 -9.75 8.52 11.99
N LEU A 16 -10.61 9.51 11.72
CA LEU A 16 -10.88 10.63 12.63
C LEU A 16 -11.52 10.19 13.96
N ALA A 17 -12.19 9.06 13.97
CA ALA A 17 -12.81 8.50 15.18
C ALA A 17 -11.83 7.69 16.06
N VAL A 18 -10.58 7.51 15.63
CA VAL A 18 -9.56 6.78 16.40
C VAL A 18 -9.21 7.54 17.68
N GLU A 19 -9.02 6.81 18.79
CA GLU A 19 -8.78 7.40 20.12
C GLU A 19 -7.31 7.74 20.35
N VAL A 20 -6.40 7.00 19.72
CA VAL A 20 -4.96 7.27 19.78
C VAL A 20 -4.63 8.47 18.91
N ALA A 21 -3.98 9.49 19.48
CA ALA A 21 -3.54 10.64 18.71
C ALA A 21 -2.59 10.21 17.59
N ALA A 22 -2.82 10.71 16.39
CA ALA A 22 -2.08 10.31 15.20
C ALA A 22 -1.89 11.49 14.23
N GLU A 23 -0.86 11.38 13.41
CA GLU A 23 -0.72 12.17 12.19
C GLU A 23 -1.33 11.38 11.02
N ILE A 24 -2.28 11.98 10.32
CA ILE A 24 -3.06 11.34 9.27
C ILE A 24 -2.76 12.03 7.95
N GLY A 25 -2.11 11.32 7.02
CA GLY A 25 -1.94 11.74 5.63
C GLY A 25 -2.95 11.06 4.73
N VAL A 26 -3.70 11.82 3.93
CA VAL A 26 -4.63 11.26 2.94
C VAL A 26 -4.22 11.69 1.54
N VAL A 27 -3.83 10.73 0.71
CA VAL A 27 -3.41 10.99 -0.68
C VAL A 27 -4.61 10.78 -1.61
N CYS A 28 -5.12 11.87 -2.17
CA CYS A 28 -6.27 11.89 -3.08
C CYS A 28 -5.89 11.66 -4.56
N GLY A 29 -4.59 11.70 -4.88
CA GLY A 29 -4.13 11.63 -6.25
C GLY A 29 -4.65 12.80 -7.07
N ARG A 30 -5.13 12.53 -8.27
CA ARG A 30 -5.68 13.55 -9.20
C ARG A 30 -7.18 13.84 -8.99
N ASN A 31 -7.73 13.45 -7.84
CA ASN A 31 -9.14 13.70 -7.49
C ASN A 31 -9.27 14.97 -6.65
N ASP A 32 -9.26 16.12 -7.32
CA ASP A 32 -9.35 17.42 -6.65
C ASP A 32 -10.69 17.62 -5.94
N VAL A 33 -11.78 17.07 -6.49
CA VAL A 33 -13.11 17.13 -5.84
C VAL A 33 -13.10 16.41 -4.50
N LEU A 34 -12.49 15.24 -4.42
CA LEU A 34 -12.31 14.51 -3.17
C LEU A 34 -11.42 15.30 -2.20
N ARG A 35 -10.31 15.84 -2.68
CA ARG A 35 -9.39 16.65 -1.88
C ARG A 35 -10.09 17.83 -1.22
N GLU A 36 -10.89 18.57 -1.97
CA GLU A 36 -11.66 19.69 -1.44
C GLU A 36 -12.70 19.26 -0.40
N ARG A 37 -13.41 18.15 -0.64
CA ARG A 37 -14.39 17.61 0.31
C ARG A 37 -13.71 17.23 1.63
N LEU A 38 -12.59 16.51 1.57
CA LEU A 38 -11.87 16.08 2.77
C LEU A 38 -11.29 17.28 3.54
N ASN A 39 -10.77 18.31 2.85
CA ASN A 39 -10.28 19.51 3.51
C ASN A 39 -11.35 20.23 4.33
N ARG A 40 -12.63 20.20 3.91
CA ARG A 40 -13.73 20.82 4.65
C ARG A 40 -14.02 20.14 5.99
N VAL A 41 -13.68 18.86 6.14
CA VAL A 41 -13.95 18.04 7.32
C VAL A 41 -12.68 17.56 8.04
N ALA A 42 -11.52 18.05 7.61
CA ALA A 42 -10.23 17.61 8.14
C ALA A 42 -9.90 18.13 9.55
N ALA A 43 -10.69 19.05 10.10
CA ALA A 43 -10.45 19.59 11.43
C ALA A 43 -10.65 18.50 12.50
N SER A 44 -9.62 18.29 13.31
CA SER A 44 -9.65 17.37 14.43
C SER A 44 -8.85 17.92 15.60
N PRO A 45 -9.42 17.95 16.81
CA PRO A 45 -8.68 18.38 18.00
C PRO A 45 -7.64 17.34 18.45
N ARG A 46 -7.77 16.10 17.98
CA ARG A 46 -6.92 14.97 18.40
C ARG A 46 -5.83 14.62 17.39
N HIS A 47 -6.12 14.78 16.10
CA HIS A 47 -5.24 14.35 15.02
C HIS A 47 -4.68 15.53 14.26
N ARG A 48 -3.42 15.40 13.83
CA ARG A 48 -2.88 16.28 12.79
C ARG A 48 -3.23 15.68 11.44
N VAL A 49 -3.98 16.40 10.63
CA VAL A 49 -4.48 15.92 9.35
C VAL A 49 -3.87 16.70 8.20
N THR A 50 -3.37 15.99 7.20
CA THR A 50 -2.85 16.55 5.95
C THR A 50 -3.52 15.87 4.76
N ILE A 51 -4.23 16.67 3.94
CA ILE A 51 -4.86 16.18 2.71
C ILE A 51 -3.98 16.53 1.52
N ILE A 52 -3.48 15.50 0.84
CA ILE A 52 -2.49 15.59 -0.23
C ILE A 52 -3.16 15.28 -1.56
N GLY A 53 -2.89 16.07 -2.60
CA GLY A 53 -3.29 15.79 -3.97
C GLY A 53 -2.40 14.73 -4.62
N PHE A 54 -2.08 14.92 -5.89
CA PHE A 54 -1.09 14.09 -6.58
C PHE A 54 0.31 14.40 -6.02
N THR A 55 1.09 13.36 -5.76
CA THR A 55 2.48 13.48 -5.32
C THR A 55 3.34 12.43 -6.02
N GLU A 56 4.57 12.78 -6.30
CA GLU A 56 5.62 11.86 -6.78
C GLU A 56 6.41 11.23 -5.63
N ALA A 57 6.33 11.83 -4.43
CA ALA A 57 7.02 11.37 -3.21
C ALA A 57 6.17 10.40 -2.38
N ILE A 58 5.44 9.47 -3.02
CA ILE A 58 4.59 8.51 -2.32
C ILE A 58 5.40 7.51 -1.49
N ASP A 59 6.58 7.17 -1.93
CA ASP A 59 7.55 6.31 -1.25
C ASP A 59 8.04 6.94 0.06
N GLU A 60 8.31 8.23 0.09
CA GLU A 60 8.68 8.96 1.31
C GLU A 60 7.53 8.95 2.33
N LEU A 61 6.29 9.16 1.85
CA LEU A 61 5.10 9.10 2.70
C LEU A 61 4.87 7.69 3.27
N MET A 62 5.09 6.64 2.44
CA MET A 62 4.99 5.26 2.90
C MET A 62 6.09 4.90 3.91
N ALA A 63 7.31 5.38 3.70
CA ALA A 63 8.44 5.15 4.59
C ALA A 63 8.24 5.84 5.96
N ALA A 64 7.61 7.02 5.98
CA ALA A 64 7.29 7.74 7.21
C ALA A 64 6.10 7.15 7.96
N ALA A 65 5.23 6.37 7.29
CA ALA A 65 4.00 5.86 7.87
C ALA A 65 4.24 4.63 8.75
N ASP A 66 3.61 4.60 9.92
CA ASP A 66 3.53 3.38 10.73
C ASP A 66 2.53 2.37 10.17
N VAL A 67 1.42 2.87 9.63
CA VAL A 67 0.35 2.05 9.05
C VAL A 67 -0.09 2.67 7.74
N VAL A 68 -0.13 1.88 6.68
CA VAL A 68 -0.67 2.27 5.37
C VAL A 68 -2.03 1.61 5.18
N ILE A 69 -3.07 2.43 5.02
CA ILE A 69 -4.44 1.96 4.76
C ILE A 69 -4.72 2.01 3.27
N SER A 70 -4.87 0.86 2.64
CA SER A 70 -5.08 0.80 1.19
C SER A 70 -5.73 -0.52 0.76
N LYS A 71 -6.16 -0.58 -0.50
CA LYS A 71 -6.43 -1.84 -1.19
C LYS A 71 -5.12 -2.58 -1.44
N PRO A 72 -5.11 -3.92 -1.43
CA PRO A 72 -3.89 -4.71 -1.62
C PRO A 72 -3.57 -4.88 -3.12
N GLY A 73 -3.45 -3.77 -3.84
CA GLY A 73 -2.96 -3.77 -5.22
C GLY A 73 -1.50 -4.23 -5.30
N GLY A 74 -1.10 -4.89 -6.39
CA GLY A 74 0.23 -5.51 -6.51
C GLY A 74 1.38 -4.54 -6.25
N LEU A 75 1.38 -3.37 -6.90
CA LEU A 75 2.43 -2.36 -6.71
C LEU A 75 2.38 -1.76 -5.31
N THR A 76 1.21 -1.28 -4.88
CA THR A 76 1.06 -0.66 -3.56
C THR A 76 1.48 -1.60 -2.43
N SER A 77 1.10 -2.89 -2.51
CA SER A 77 1.52 -3.87 -1.51
C SER A 77 3.04 -4.07 -1.51
N ALA A 78 3.67 -4.19 -2.69
CA ALA A 78 5.12 -4.33 -2.81
C ALA A 78 5.86 -3.10 -2.27
N GLU A 79 5.39 -1.90 -2.57
CA GLU A 79 5.95 -0.63 -2.10
C GLU A 79 5.87 -0.53 -0.57
N VAL A 80 4.69 -0.79 0.02
CA VAL A 80 4.52 -0.79 1.48
C VAL A 80 5.45 -1.78 2.17
N LEU A 81 5.58 -3.00 1.62
CA LEU A 81 6.50 -4.01 2.15
C LEU A 81 7.95 -3.54 2.09
N CYS A 82 8.38 -2.93 0.98
CA CYS A 82 9.75 -2.41 0.80
C CYS A 82 10.05 -1.20 1.70
N CYS A 83 9.03 -0.45 2.10
CA CYS A 83 9.16 0.61 3.11
C CYS A 83 9.09 0.10 4.55
N GLY A 84 8.88 -1.21 4.77
CA GLY A 84 8.73 -1.80 6.10
C GLY A 84 7.45 -1.36 6.82
N GLY A 85 6.43 -0.93 6.08
CA GLY A 85 5.15 -0.46 6.61
C GLY A 85 4.22 -1.63 7.00
N ALA A 86 3.43 -1.45 8.07
CA ALA A 86 2.31 -2.34 8.34
C ALA A 86 1.11 -1.96 7.45
N MET A 87 0.46 -2.93 6.81
CA MET A 87 -0.67 -2.66 5.93
C MET A 87 -2.01 -2.96 6.61
N LEU A 88 -2.93 -2.00 6.58
CA LEU A 88 -4.34 -2.21 6.92
C LEU A 88 -5.15 -2.29 5.63
N ILE A 89 -5.57 -3.51 5.28
CA ILE A 89 -6.24 -3.80 4.01
C ILE A 89 -7.72 -3.44 4.11
N VAL A 90 -8.19 -2.64 3.15
CA VAL A 90 -9.60 -2.25 3.01
C VAL A 90 -10.11 -2.63 1.61
N ASN A 91 -11.34 -3.09 1.52
CA ASN A 91 -12.09 -3.30 0.27
C ASN A 91 -11.28 -3.93 -0.88
N PRO A 92 -10.67 -5.12 -0.70
CA PRO A 92 -10.00 -5.80 -1.81
C PRO A 92 -11.02 -6.15 -2.91
N ILE A 93 -10.65 -5.89 -4.16
CA ILE A 93 -11.45 -6.30 -5.32
C ILE A 93 -11.30 -7.82 -5.49
N PRO A 94 -12.41 -8.57 -5.72
CA PRO A 94 -12.34 -9.99 -5.97
C PRO A 94 -11.37 -10.34 -7.11
N GLY A 95 -10.63 -11.44 -6.94
CA GLY A 95 -9.63 -11.90 -7.89
C GLY A 95 -8.19 -11.58 -7.43
N GLN A 96 -7.46 -10.75 -8.15
CA GLN A 96 -6.05 -10.49 -7.88
C GLN A 96 -5.81 -9.84 -6.51
N GLU A 97 -6.59 -8.82 -6.16
CA GLU A 97 -6.41 -8.13 -4.87
C GLU A 97 -6.77 -9.04 -3.68
N SER A 98 -7.75 -9.96 -3.84
CA SER A 98 -8.05 -10.94 -2.79
C SER A 98 -6.86 -11.87 -2.54
N ARG A 99 -6.21 -12.37 -3.60
CA ARG A 99 -5.01 -13.22 -3.47
C ARG A 99 -3.83 -12.48 -2.84
N ASN A 100 -3.64 -11.21 -3.20
CA ASN A 100 -2.63 -10.37 -2.57
C ASN A 100 -2.95 -10.18 -1.07
N ALA A 101 -4.23 -9.95 -0.73
CA ALA A 101 -4.65 -9.85 0.67
C ALA A 101 -4.35 -11.13 1.45
N ASP A 102 -4.73 -12.29 0.90
CA ASP A 102 -4.51 -13.60 1.53
C ASP A 102 -3.01 -13.84 1.77
N PHE A 103 -2.17 -13.57 0.77
CA PHE A 103 -0.72 -13.67 0.90
C PHE A 103 -0.16 -12.79 2.04
N LEU A 104 -0.59 -11.53 2.13
CA LEU A 104 -0.15 -10.62 3.18
C LEU A 104 -0.61 -11.05 4.57
N LEU A 105 -1.84 -11.57 4.68
CA LEU A 105 -2.42 -12.05 5.93
C LEU A 105 -1.75 -13.34 6.41
N GLU A 106 -1.54 -14.30 5.53
CA GLU A 106 -0.85 -15.57 5.83
C GLU A 106 0.59 -15.36 6.30
N ASN A 107 1.26 -14.33 5.77
CA ASN A 107 2.59 -13.94 6.22
C ASN A 107 2.59 -13.02 7.43
N GLY A 108 1.43 -12.66 7.98
CA GLY A 108 1.31 -11.79 9.15
C GLY A 108 1.84 -10.37 8.91
N ALA A 109 1.85 -9.90 7.66
CA ALA A 109 2.33 -8.56 7.28
C ALA A 109 1.20 -7.52 7.19
N ALA A 110 -0.06 -7.94 7.35
CA ALA A 110 -1.20 -7.04 7.25
C ALA A 110 -2.33 -7.42 8.22
N VAL A 111 -3.25 -6.47 8.38
CA VAL A 111 -4.55 -6.67 9.05
C VAL A 111 -5.65 -6.33 8.06
N LYS A 112 -6.69 -7.16 7.93
CA LYS A 112 -7.82 -6.91 7.04
C LYS A 112 -9.01 -6.31 7.78
N VAL A 113 -9.58 -5.26 7.22
CA VAL A 113 -10.86 -4.66 7.62
C VAL A 113 -11.95 -5.28 6.75
N GLY A 114 -12.72 -6.21 7.31
CA GLY A 114 -13.81 -6.88 6.59
C GLY A 114 -14.98 -5.93 6.27
N HIS A 115 -15.32 -5.07 7.23
CA HIS A 115 -16.34 -4.04 7.08
C HIS A 115 -15.81 -2.70 7.59
N LEU A 116 -16.04 -1.62 6.87
CA LEU A 116 -15.53 -0.29 7.23
C LEU A 116 -15.98 0.18 8.61
N ALA A 117 -17.15 -0.24 9.08
CA ALA A 117 -17.61 0.02 10.44
C ALA A 117 -16.66 -0.51 11.53
N THR A 118 -15.79 -1.48 11.22
CA THR A 118 -14.80 -2.02 12.15
C THR A 118 -13.42 -1.35 12.02
N LEU A 119 -13.26 -0.38 11.12
CA LEU A 119 -11.98 0.28 10.85
C LEU A 119 -11.40 0.94 12.10
N GLN A 120 -12.20 1.79 12.76
CA GLN A 120 -11.82 2.48 14.00
C GLN A 120 -11.31 1.49 15.05
N TYR A 121 -12.10 0.44 15.33
CA TYR A 121 -11.74 -0.58 16.33
C TYR A 121 -10.41 -1.26 16.00
N LYS A 122 -10.23 -1.70 14.75
CA LYS A 122 -9.00 -2.39 14.33
C LYS A 122 -7.79 -1.48 14.35
N LEU A 123 -7.98 -0.22 13.95
CA LEU A 123 -6.90 0.77 13.95
C LEU A 123 -6.50 1.16 15.38
N ASN A 124 -7.47 1.37 16.29
CA ASN A 124 -7.21 1.54 17.72
C ASN A 124 -6.43 0.37 18.31
N ALA A 125 -6.89 -0.87 18.07
CA ALA A 125 -6.23 -2.07 18.57
C ALA A 125 -4.79 -2.23 18.05
N LEU A 126 -4.51 -1.75 16.84
CA LEU A 126 -3.18 -1.80 16.26
C LEU A 126 -2.28 -0.70 16.84
N LEU A 127 -2.75 0.54 16.87
CA LEU A 127 -1.99 1.70 17.36
C LEU A 127 -1.73 1.63 18.87
N SER A 128 -2.62 1.01 19.64
CA SER A 128 -2.44 0.79 21.08
C SER A 128 -1.51 -0.39 21.41
N SER A 129 -0.99 -1.11 20.40
CA SER A 129 -0.10 -2.26 20.59
C SER A 129 1.21 -2.12 19.82
N PRO A 130 2.21 -1.39 20.36
CA PRO A 130 3.51 -1.22 19.70
C PRO A 130 4.17 -2.56 19.33
N ARG A 131 4.01 -3.58 20.18
CA ARG A 131 4.54 -4.93 19.92
C ARG A 131 3.90 -5.56 18.68
N ARG A 132 2.57 -5.45 18.52
CA ARG A 132 1.87 -5.99 17.36
C ARG A 132 2.25 -5.24 16.08
N LEU A 133 2.37 -3.93 16.16
CA LEU A 133 2.79 -3.09 15.04
C LEU A 133 4.21 -3.44 14.60
N ALA A 134 5.15 -3.55 15.54
CA ALA A 134 6.52 -3.98 15.26
C ALA A 134 6.59 -5.37 14.61
N GLN A 135 5.75 -6.31 15.06
CA GLN A 135 5.67 -7.65 14.48
C GLN A 135 5.20 -7.63 13.02
N LEU A 136 4.15 -6.84 12.71
CA LEU A 136 3.67 -6.65 11.33
C LEU A 136 4.76 -6.07 10.43
N LYS A 137 5.46 -5.03 10.91
CA LYS A 137 6.57 -4.39 10.20
C LYS A 137 7.73 -5.38 9.95
N ALA A 138 8.13 -6.16 10.94
CA ALA A 138 9.16 -7.18 10.80
C ALA A 138 8.76 -8.26 9.77
N ASN A 139 7.51 -8.70 9.81
CA ASN A 139 6.99 -9.67 8.84
C ASN A 139 6.93 -9.08 7.42
N ALA A 140 6.58 -7.80 7.27
CA ALA A 140 6.60 -7.09 5.99
C ALA A 140 8.01 -7.09 5.38
N TRP A 141 9.02 -6.73 6.15
CA TRP A 141 10.42 -6.77 5.73
C TRP A 141 10.86 -8.18 5.29
N ARG A 142 10.45 -9.21 5.99
CA ARG A 142 10.83 -10.61 5.68
C ARG A 142 10.39 -11.05 4.30
N ILE A 143 9.24 -10.57 3.82
CA ILE A 143 8.68 -10.94 2.53
C ILE A 143 8.91 -9.89 1.44
N ALA A 144 9.44 -8.73 1.78
CA ALA A 144 9.77 -7.67 0.83
C ALA A 144 10.79 -8.14 -0.23
N ARG A 145 10.71 -7.58 -1.41
CA ARG A 145 11.63 -7.86 -2.53
C ARG A 145 12.09 -6.54 -3.18
N PRO A 146 12.94 -5.74 -2.48
CA PRO A 146 13.34 -4.41 -2.97
C PRO A 146 14.15 -4.48 -4.27
N GLN A 147 14.79 -5.62 -4.57
CA GLN A 147 15.58 -5.82 -5.79
C GLN A 147 14.79 -6.51 -6.92
N ALA A 148 13.48 -6.70 -6.79
CA ALA A 148 12.69 -7.50 -7.73
C ALA A 148 12.85 -7.07 -9.19
N ALA A 149 12.91 -5.77 -9.48
CA ALA A 149 13.09 -5.25 -10.84
C ALA A 149 14.43 -5.67 -11.44
N TYR A 150 15.50 -5.60 -10.66
CA TYR A 150 16.85 -6.02 -11.08
C TYR A 150 16.93 -7.53 -11.26
N ASP A 151 16.32 -8.31 -10.37
CA ASP A 151 16.28 -9.77 -10.45
C ASP A 151 15.56 -10.23 -11.73
N VAL A 152 14.42 -9.59 -12.05
CA VAL A 152 13.66 -9.87 -13.28
C VAL A 152 14.50 -9.49 -14.51
N ALA A 153 15.11 -8.31 -14.52
CA ALA A 153 15.95 -7.87 -15.65
C ALA A 153 17.13 -8.83 -15.88
N ALA A 154 17.84 -9.21 -14.81
CA ALA A 154 18.95 -10.19 -14.88
C ALA A 154 18.48 -11.54 -15.43
N LYS A 155 17.32 -12.01 -15.00
CA LYS A 155 16.73 -13.27 -15.49
C LYS A 155 16.42 -13.20 -16.98
N VAL A 156 15.82 -12.11 -17.46
CA VAL A 156 15.51 -11.90 -18.88
C VAL A 156 16.78 -11.87 -19.71
N LEU A 157 17.79 -11.14 -19.31
CA LEU A 157 19.08 -11.10 -20.01
C LEU A 157 19.72 -12.48 -20.10
N ALA A 158 19.75 -13.24 -19.00
CA ALA A 158 20.27 -14.61 -19.01
C ALA A 158 19.50 -15.57 -19.95
N MET A 159 18.19 -15.34 -20.14
CA MET A 159 17.40 -16.10 -21.09
C MET A 159 17.73 -15.75 -22.55
N LEU A 160 18.00 -14.48 -22.85
CA LEU A 160 18.40 -14.01 -24.18
C LEU A 160 19.76 -14.58 -24.57
N ASP A 161 20.73 -14.60 -23.63
CA ASP A 161 22.07 -15.17 -23.87
C ASP A 161 22.05 -16.67 -24.16
N ARG A 162 21.09 -17.40 -23.59
CA ARG A 162 20.89 -18.85 -23.82
C ARG A 162 20.14 -19.17 -25.10
N SER A 163 19.51 -18.21 -25.75
CA SER A 163 18.80 -18.41 -27.01
C SER A 163 19.81 -18.63 -28.15
N PRO A 164 19.76 -19.76 -28.89
CA PRO A 164 20.67 -19.97 -30.01
C PRO A 164 20.48 -18.83 -31.01
N ARG A 165 21.60 -18.16 -31.36
CA ARG A 165 21.61 -17.11 -32.39
C ARG A 165 20.99 -17.71 -33.64
N ARG A 166 19.80 -17.25 -34.05
CA ARG A 166 19.23 -17.58 -35.34
C ARG A 166 20.20 -17.14 -36.41
N THR A 167 20.99 -18.08 -36.94
CA THR A 167 21.80 -17.86 -38.13
C THR A 167 20.85 -17.48 -39.26
N ARG A 168 20.94 -16.22 -39.71
CA ARG A 168 20.25 -15.83 -40.95
C ARG A 168 20.76 -16.73 -42.08
N PRO A 169 19.85 -17.37 -42.83
CA PRO A 169 20.27 -18.14 -44.02
C PRO A 169 21.01 -17.18 -44.96
N ARG A 170 22.24 -17.53 -45.37
CA ARG A 170 22.96 -16.84 -46.41
C ARG A 170 22.08 -16.87 -47.67
N ARG A 171 21.71 -15.69 -48.18
CA ARG A 171 21.17 -15.59 -49.53
C ARG A 171 22.31 -15.98 -50.49
N SER A 172 22.13 -17.08 -51.18
CA SER A 172 23.03 -17.46 -52.32
C SER A 172 22.82 -16.47 -53.47
N PRO A 173 23.89 -16.20 -54.26
CA PRO A 173 23.86 -15.26 -55.37
C PRO A 173 22.94 -15.68 -56.50
#